data_24a0e9633d00a14710a99a737a5c2acb
#
_entry.id   24a0e9633d00a14710a99a737a5c2acb
#
_cell.length_a   1.000
_cell.length_b   1.000
_cell.length_c   1.000
_cell.angle_alpha   90.00
_cell.angle_beta   90.00
_cell.angle_gamma   90.00
#
_symmetry.space_group_name_H-M   'P 1'
#
loop_
_entity.id
_entity.type
_entity.pdbx_description
1 polymer ?
#
loop_
_entity_poly.entity_id
_entity_poly.type
_entity_poly.pdbx_seq_one_letter_code
_entity_poly.pdbx_strand_id
1 'polypeptide(L)'
;MTILISLLFGFILFMFWLIVYIRLFYSKLFFNLFASMLFWLPCVLTIIILIIVIIKLIHYQNDKDKITMIKGIEKLRKKQKDNIQMAIVNDQKEQEKRLLQLHKIQKSLKADKYKEAKELFSLDYDKVKQNKSVHCCDNAYVNAVLYNKKIIAKEMDIKITYNIMLPREDELDVIDLPTVLFNILDNAIRACQNSDDKYINLQIKYNQQYLSIYQKNANSLKKEEEIQGLHGYGLKIVEEIVSKYDGICTWEDHVDYFESKIMLKYKEG
;
A
#
# COMPACT_ATOMS: atom_id res chain seq x y z
N MET A 1 -18.72 28.36 -3.52
CA MET A 1 -19.56 29.56 -3.79
C MET A 1 -19.44 30.61 -2.70
N THR A 2 -19.63 30.30 -1.43
CA THR A 2 -19.51 31.25 -0.28
C THR A 2 -18.16 31.95 -0.16
N ILE A 3 -17.08 31.25 -0.46
CA ILE A 3 -15.70 31.76 -0.37
C ILE A 3 -15.40 32.80 -1.48
N LEU A 4 -15.86 32.49 -2.69
CA LEU A 4 -15.73 33.44 -3.81
C LEU A 4 -16.50 34.74 -3.54
N ILE A 5 -17.66 34.62 -2.92
CA ILE A 5 -18.51 35.77 -2.53
C ILE A 5 -17.80 36.58 -1.43
N SER A 6 -17.15 35.94 -0.44
CA SER A 6 -16.43 36.69 0.63
C SER A 6 -15.17 37.37 0.11
N LEU A 7 -14.44 36.77 -0.84
CA LEU A 7 -13.30 37.39 -1.52
C LEU A 7 -13.73 38.58 -2.38
N LEU A 8 -14.83 38.45 -3.11
CA LEU A 8 -15.39 39.49 -3.92
C LEU A 8 -15.86 40.68 -3.05
N PHE A 9 -16.51 40.38 -1.93
CA PHE A 9 -16.96 41.39 -0.96
C PHE A 9 -15.77 42.11 -0.31
N GLY A 10 -14.72 41.40 0.08
CA GLY A 10 -13.47 41.97 0.60
C GLY A 10 -12.78 42.90 -0.42
N PHE A 11 -12.74 42.46 -1.70
CA PHE A 11 -12.19 43.30 -2.79
C PHE A 11 -13.00 44.55 -3.05
N ILE A 12 -14.34 44.47 -3.03
CA ILE A 12 -15.23 45.64 -3.19
C ILE A 12 -15.05 46.63 -2.05
N LEU A 13 -14.95 46.15 -0.80
CA LEU A 13 -14.69 46.99 0.36
C LEU A 13 -13.33 47.69 0.24
N PHE A 14 -12.29 46.98 -0.17
CA PHE A 14 -10.96 47.54 -0.40
C PHE A 14 -10.96 48.63 -1.47
N MET A 15 -11.64 48.41 -2.61
CA MET A 15 -11.77 49.39 -3.67
C MET A 15 -12.56 50.64 -3.22
N PHE A 16 -13.64 50.43 -2.46
CA PHE A 16 -14.42 51.53 -1.88
C PHE A 16 -13.54 52.41 -0.98
N TRP A 17 -12.77 51.81 -0.06
CA TRP A 17 -11.88 52.53 0.83
C TRP A 17 -10.72 53.19 0.09
N LEU A 18 -10.21 52.58 -0.98
CA LEU A 18 -9.19 53.20 -1.85
C LEU A 18 -9.73 54.49 -2.52
N ILE A 19 -10.95 54.46 -3.01
CA ILE A 19 -11.61 55.62 -3.63
C ILE A 19 -11.82 56.72 -2.59
N VAL A 20 -12.29 56.39 -1.39
CA VAL A 20 -12.46 57.35 -0.28
C VAL A 20 -11.11 57.94 0.11
N TYR A 21 -10.04 57.15 0.17
CA TYR A 21 -8.68 57.61 0.43
C TYR A 21 -8.20 58.65 -0.60
N ILE A 22 -8.33 58.32 -1.88
CA ILE A 22 -7.92 59.19 -2.97
C ILE A 22 -8.68 60.53 -2.88
N ARG A 23 -9.98 60.51 -2.57
CA ARG A 23 -10.83 61.67 -2.46
C ARG A 23 -10.46 62.57 -1.25
N LEU A 24 -10.12 61.96 -0.11
CA LEU A 24 -9.66 62.68 1.09
C LEU A 24 -8.24 63.24 0.93
N PHE A 25 -7.38 62.52 0.21
CA PHE A 25 -6.02 62.97 -0.11
C PHE A 25 -6.03 64.27 -0.92
N TYR A 26 -6.96 64.44 -1.88
CA TYR A 26 -7.12 65.62 -2.66
C TYR A 26 -7.81 66.78 -1.92
N SER A 27 -8.47 66.53 -0.77
CA SER A 27 -9.26 67.53 0.00
C SER A 27 -8.49 68.13 1.17
N LYS A 28 -7.25 68.46 1.13
CA LYS A 28 -6.47 69.14 2.21
C LYS A 28 -6.77 68.75 3.69
N LEU A 29 -7.71 67.86 3.95
CA LEU A 29 -8.07 67.29 5.27
C LEU A 29 -7.04 66.31 5.80
N PHE A 30 -6.06 65.96 5.02
CA PHE A 30 -5.10 64.89 5.27
C PHE A 30 -4.02 65.22 6.31
N PHE A 31 -3.98 66.48 6.79
CA PHE A 31 -2.96 66.89 7.75
C PHE A 31 -3.27 66.57 9.22
N ASN A 32 -4.40 65.90 9.51
CA ASN A 32 -4.70 65.46 10.87
C ASN A 32 -4.27 64.02 11.06
N LEU A 33 -3.22 63.75 11.85
CA LEU A 33 -2.73 62.44 12.26
C LEU A 33 -3.86 61.49 12.69
N PHE A 34 -4.90 62.02 13.31
CA PHE A 34 -6.07 61.25 13.75
C PHE A 34 -6.93 60.73 12.58
N ALA A 35 -7.10 61.51 11.55
CA ALA A 35 -7.85 61.11 10.35
C ALA A 35 -7.10 60.04 9.54
N SER A 36 -5.76 60.09 9.54
CA SER A 36 -4.96 59.04 8.88
C SER A 36 -5.03 57.70 9.64
N MET A 37 -5.02 57.69 10.98
CA MET A 37 -5.18 56.46 11.77
C MET A 37 -6.55 55.81 11.55
N LEU A 38 -7.64 56.60 11.51
CA LEU A 38 -8.98 56.10 11.27
C LEU A 38 -9.11 55.45 9.88
N PHE A 39 -8.31 55.87 8.92
CA PHE A 39 -8.28 55.35 7.57
C PHE A 39 -7.57 53.94 7.49
N TRP A 40 -6.44 53.76 8.19
CA TRP A 40 -5.68 52.52 8.14
C TRP A 40 -6.35 51.38 8.89
N LEU A 41 -7.19 51.65 9.88
CA LEU A 41 -7.85 50.65 10.72
C LEU A 41 -8.73 49.66 9.91
N PRO A 42 -9.62 50.13 8.99
CA PRO A 42 -10.37 49.19 8.15
C PRO A 42 -9.50 48.42 7.13
N CYS A 43 -8.40 49.02 6.65
CA CYS A 43 -7.48 48.34 5.76
C CYS A 43 -6.77 47.16 6.47
N VAL A 44 -6.32 47.37 7.70
CA VAL A 44 -5.74 46.32 8.52
C VAL A 44 -6.78 45.21 8.82
N LEU A 45 -8.01 45.60 9.15
CA LEU A 45 -9.10 44.64 9.43
C LEU A 45 -9.43 43.78 8.22
N THR A 46 -9.48 44.34 7.01
CA THR A 46 -9.73 43.58 5.78
C THR A 46 -8.60 42.61 5.48
N ILE A 47 -7.34 42.99 5.73
CA ILE A 47 -6.18 42.08 5.57
C ILE A 47 -6.27 40.90 6.55
N ILE A 48 -6.61 41.18 7.83
CA ILE A 48 -6.77 40.12 8.85
C ILE A 48 -7.88 39.18 8.45
N ILE A 49 -9.03 39.66 8.00
CA ILE A 49 -10.14 38.81 7.54
C ILE A 49 -9.70 37.96 6.35
N LEU A 50 -8.95 38.51 5.41
CA LEU A 50 -8.44 37.79 4.23
C LEU A 50 -7.48 36.68 4.64
N ILE A 51 -6.59 36.91 5.58
CA ILE A 51 -5.68 35.91 6.14
C ILE A 51 -6.47 34.78 6.81
N ILE A 52 -7.48 35.08 7.62
CA ILE A 52 -8.34 34.10 8.27
C ILE A 52 -9.06 33.22 7.23
N VAL A 53 -9.58 33.84 6.17
CA VAL A 53 -10.24 33.11 5.08
C VAL A 53 -9.27 32.18 4.36
N ILE A 54 -8.05 32.64 4.06
CA ILE A 54 -7.01 31.80 3.42
C ILE A 54 -6.64 30.62 4.32
N ILE A 55 -6.42 30.82 5.62
CA ILE A 55 -6.12 29.76 6.57
C ILE A 55 -7.24 28.71 6.61
N LYS A 56 -8.51 29.17 6.67
CA LYS A 56 -9.67 28.25 6.63
C LYS A 56 -9.76 27.46 5.32
N LEU A 57 -9.41 28.09 4.20
CA LEU A 57 -9.37 27.42 2.89
C LEU A 57 -8.32 26.31 2.84
N ILE A 58 -7.10 26.63 3.32
CA ILE A 58 -6.01 25.64 3.38
C ILE A 58 -6.42 24.47 4.28
N HIS A 59 -7.03 24.76 5.44
CA HIS A 59 -7.48 23.72 6.36
C HIS A 59 -8.57 22.83 5.75
N TYR A 60 -9.54 23.45 5.08
CA TYR A 60 -10.61 22.73 4.38
C TYR A 60 -10.08 21.83 3.23
N GLN A 61 -9.09 22.31 2.47
CA GLN A 61 -8.45 21.47 1.44
C GLN A 61 -7.70 20.30 2.05
N ASN A 62 -6.91 20.53 3.09
CA ASN A 62 -6.18 19.46 3.79
C ASN A 62 -7.12 18.39 4.35
N ASP A 63 -8.27 18.78 4.92
CA ASP A 63 -9.25 17.83 5.45
C ASP A 63 -9.93 17.02 4.32
N LYS A 64 -10.23 17.66 3.19
CA LYS A 64 -10.78 16.99 2.02
C LYS A 64 -9.79 15.97 1.45
N ASP A 65 -8.51 16.32 1.37
CA ASP A 65 -7.46 15.44 0.88
C ASP A 65 -7.26 14.24 1.81
N LYS A 66 -7.29 14.46 3.14
CA LYS A 66 -7.27 13.38 4.15
C LYS A 66 -8.45 12.42 3.99
N ILE A 67 -9.67 12.94 3.82
CA ILE A 67 -10.87 12.09 3.63
C ILE A 67 -10.76 11.28 2.34
N THR A 68 -10.28 11.89 1.26
CA THR A 68 -10.09 11.20 -0.01
C THR A 68 -9.04 10.09 0.11
N MET A 69 -7.96 10.38 0.82
CA MET A 69 -6.91 9.41 1.14
C MET A 69 -7.44 8.23 1.95
N ILE A 70 -8.19 8.48 3.03
CA ILE A 70 -8.77 7.42 3.88
C ILE A 70 -9.69 6.52 3.05
N LYS A 71 -10.58 7.10 2.22
CA LYS A 71 -11.44 6.32 1.32
C LYS A 71 -10.64 5.50 0.30
N GLY A 72 -9.53 6.03 -0.20
CA GLY A 72 -8.60 5.31 -1.08
C GLY A 72 -7.99 4.09 -0.39
N ILE A 73 -7.50 4.26 0.84
CA ILE A 73 -6.93 3.19 1.66
C ILE A 73 -7.98 2.10 1.96
N GLU A 74 -9.18 2.47 2.37
CA GLU A 74 -10.27 1.51 2.63
C GLU A 74 -10.63 0.68 1.39
N LYS A 75 -10.72 1.34 0.22
CA LYS A 75 -10.98 0.65 -1.05
C LYS A 75 -9.86 -0.33 -1.40
N LEU A 76 -8.61 0.04 -1.17
CA LEU A 76 -7.46 -0.84 -1.40
C LEU A 76 -7.45 -2.02 -0.44
N ARG A 77 -7.68 -1.80 0.85
CA ARG A 77 -7.79 -2.86 1.86
C ARG A 77 -8.87 -3.87 1.49
N LYS A 78 -10.04 -3.39 1.06
CA LYS A 78 -11.12 -4.28 0.60
C LYS A 78 -10.66 -5.12 -0.60
N LYS A 79 -10.08 -4.49 -1.63
CA LYS A 79 -9.56 -5.20 -2.80
C LYS A 79 -8.49 -6.24 -2.45
N GLN A 80 -7.58 -5.91 -1.51
CA GLN A 80 -6.55 -6.83 -1.05
C GLN A 80 -7.14 -8.02 -0.30
N LYS A 81 -8.12 -7.79 0.59
CA LYS A 81 -8.83 -8.85 1.29
C LYS A 81 -9.52 -9.80 0.31
N ASP A 82 -10.21 -9.26 -0.71
CA ASP A 82 -10.87 -10.03 -1.75
C ASP A 82 -9.84 -10.88 -2.55
N ASN A 83 -8.69 -10.30 -2.90
CA ASN A 83 -7.63 -11.01 -3.60
C ASN A 83 -7.02 -12.14 -2.76
N ILE A 84 -6.78 -11.92 -1.47
CA ILE A 84 -6.27 -12.95 -0.54
C ILE A 84 -7.31 -14.07 -0.44
N GLN A 85 -8.58 -13.74 -0.31
CA GLN A 85 -9.66 -14.72 -0.22
C GLN A 85 -9.79 -15.55 -1.51
N MET A 86 -9.64 -14.93 -2.68
CA MET A 86 -9.59 -15.66 -3.95
C MET A 86 -8.38 -16.60 -4.03
N ALA A 87 -7.20 -16.18 -3.54
CA ALA A 87 -6.01 -17.02 -3.51
C ALA A 87 -6.23 -18.26 -2.64
N ILE A 88 -6.86 -18.10 -1.47
CA ILE A 88 -7.20 -19.21 -0.57
C ILE A 88 -8.18 -20.18 -1.23
N VAL A 89 -9.25 -19.68 -1.85
CA VAL A 89 -10.24 -20.51 -2.54
C VAL A 89 -9.58 -21.31 -3.68
N ASN A 90 -8.64 -20.70 -4.40
CA ASN A 90 -7.92 -21.37 -5.48
C ASN A 90 -6.98 -22.45 -4.93
N ASP A 91 -6.27 -22.20 -3.83
CA ASP A 91 -5.43 -23.21 -3.16
C ASP A 91 -6.27 -24.39 -2.66
N GLN A 92 -7.40 -24.14 -2.01
CA GLN A 92 -8.33 -25.18 -1.57
C GLN A 92 -8.84 -26.03 -2.74
N LYS A 93 -9.22 -25.42 -3.87
CA LYS A 93 -9.62 -26.15 -5.07
C LYS A 93 -8.50 -27.03 -5.64
N GLU A 94 -7.27 -26.56 -5.58
CA GLU A 94 -6.11 -27.35 -6.00
C GLU A 94 -5.87 -28.55 -5.08
N GLN A 95 -6.00 -28.35 -3.76
CA GLN A 95 -5.90 -29.43 -2.76
C GLN A 95 -7.00 -30.49 -2.96
N GLU A 96 -8.24 -30.06 -3.19
CA GLU A 96 -9.35 -30.99 -3.50
C GLU A 96 -9.08 -31.82 -4.77
N LYS A 97 -8.58 -31.18 -5.84
CA LYS A 97 -8.19 -31.89 -7.06
C LYS A 97 -7.13 -32.94 -6.79
N ARG A 98 -6.12 -32.63 -5.97
CA ARG A 98 -5.06 -33.60 -5.57
C ARG A 98 -5.62 -34.76 -4.77
N LEU A 99 -6.50 -34.50 -3.81
CA LEU A 99 -7.17 -35.55 -3.04
C LEU A 99 -7.97 -36.48 -3.94
N LEU A 100 -8.72 -35.94 -4.91
CA LEU A 100 -9.48 -36.73 -5.88
C LEU A 100 -8.54 -37.60 -6.76
N GLN A 101 -7.39 -37.07 -7.15
CA GLN A 101 -6.39 -37.83 -7.92
C GLN A 101 -5.80 -38.98 -7.08
N LEU A 102 -5.39 -38.68 -5.83
CA LEU A 102 -4.90 -39.72 -4.90
C LEU A 102 -5.95 -40.80 -4.65
N HIS A 103 -7.22 -40.42 -4.52
CA HIS A 103 -8.30 -41.38 -4.36
C HIS A 103 -8.48 -42.29 -5.60
N LYS A 104 -8.32 -41.74 -6.81
CA LYS A 104 -8.34 -42.54 -8.06
C LYS A 104 -7.19 -43.55 -8.10
N ILE A 105 -5.97 -43.13 -7.75
CA ILE A 105 -4.79 -43.99 -7.66
C ILE A 105 -5.03 -45.10 -6.64
N GLN A 106 -5.53 -44.76 -5.45
CA GLN A 106 -5.85 -45.75 -4.42
C GLN A 106 -6.90 -46.75 -4.88
N LYS A 107 -7.93 -46.30 -5.61
CA LYS A 107 -8.97 -47.18 -6.16
C LYS A 107 -8.40 -48.14 -7.21
N SER A 108 -7.54 -47.68 -8.11
CA SER A 108 -6.88 -48.51 -9.11
C SER A 108 -5.95 -49.55 -8.47
N LEU A 109 -5.23 -49.16 -7.40
CA LEU A 109 -4.40 -50.12 -6.62
C LEU A 109 -5.23 -51.21 -5.92
N LYS A 110 -6.38 -50.82 -5.31
CA LYS A 110 -7.29 -51.78 -4.66
C LYS A 110 -7.97 -52.75 -5.66
N ALA A 111 -8.05 -52.38 -6.93
CA ALA A 111 -8.60 -53.15 -8.00
C ALA A 111 -7.53 -53.97 -8.76
N ASP A 112 -6.31 -54.09 -8.22
CA ASP A 112 -5.14 -54.75 -8.82
C ASP A 112 -4.75 -54.24 -10.23
N LYS A 113 -5.17 -53.06 -10.58
CA LYS A 113 -4.87 -52.39 -11.86
C LYS A 113 -3.55 -51.59 -11.77
N TYR A 114 -2.45 -52.30 -11.53
CA TYR A 114 -1.14 -51.66 -11.28
C TYR A 114 -0.62 -50.80 -12.43
N LYS A 115 -0.89 -51.17 -13.70
CA LYS A 115 -0.49 -50.35 -14.86
C LYS A 115 -1.19 -48.96 -14.84
N GLU A 116 -2.51 -48.94 -14.64
CA GLU A 116 -3.32 -47.76 -14.61
C GLU A 116 -2.93 -46.85 -13.42
N ALA A 117 -2.71 -47.46 -12.25
CA ALA A 117 -2.24 -46.72 -11.07
C ALA A 117 -0.86 -46.10 -11.29
N LYS A 118 0.07 -46.79 -11.96
CA LYS A 118 1.42 -46.31 -12.27
C LYS A 118 1.38 -45.12 -13.25
N GLU A 119 0.53 -45.21 -14.28
CA GLU A 119 0.35 -44.10 -15.24
C GLU A 119 -0.25 -42.86 -14.57
N LEU A 120 -1.29 -43.03 -13.78
CA LEU A 120 -1.88 -41.91 -13.00
C LEU A 120 -0.87 -41.28 -12.03
N PHE A 121 -0.07 -42.09 -11.35
CA PHE A 121 0.97 -41.64 -10.44
C PHE A 121 2.10 -40.90 -11.17
N SER A 122 2.55 -41.41 -12.33
CA SER A 122 3.61 -40.77 -13.10
C SER A 122 3.18 -39.39 -13.61
N LEU A 123 1.95 -39.27 -14.12
CA LEU A 123 1.37 -37.99 -14.55
C LEU A 123 1.27 -36.97 -13.40
N ASP A 124 0.94 -37.47 -12.21
CA ASP A 124 0.84 -36.58 -11.03
C ASP A 124 2.22 -36.27 -10.45
N TYR A 125 3.14 -37.25 -10.46
CA TYR A 125 4.52 -37.03 -10.02
C TYR A 125 5.26 -36.00 -10.86
N ASP A 126 5.09 -36.01 -12.18
CA ASP A 126 5.72 -35.01 -13.07
C ASP A 126 5.13 -33.62 -12.84
N LYS A 127 3.83 -33.51 -12.61
CA LYS A 127 3.18 -32.23 -12.21
C LYS A 127 3.67 -31.76 -10.84
N VAL A 128 3.78 -32.63 -9.86
CA VAL A 128 4.30 -32.33 -8.52
C VAL A 128 5.78 -31.97 -8.59
N LYS A 129 6.57 -32.65 -9.44
CA LYS A 129 7.99 -32.31 -9.63
C LYS A 129 8.18 -30.94 -10.30
N GLN A 130 7.35 -30.63 -11.28
CA GLN A 130 7.32 -29.27 -11.88
C GLN A 130 6.80 -28.22 -10.89
N ASN A 131 5.88 -28.60 -9.99
CA ASN A 131 5.28 -27.78 -8.95
C ASN A 131 5.92 -27.95 -7.56
N LYS A 132 7.12 -28.52 -7.46
CA LYS A 132 7.84 -28.78 -6.19
C LYS A 132 8.09 -27.54 -5.31
N SER A 133 7.58 -26.39 -5.75
CA SER A 133 7.65 -25.10 -5.09
C SER A 133 6.32 -24.61 -4.54
N VAL A 134 5.30 -25.45 -4.44
CA VAL A 134 3.94 -24.99 -4.13
C VAL A 134 3.72 -24.78 -2.64
N HIS A 135 4.41 -25.52 -1.79
CA HIS A 135 4.34 -25.37 -0.33
C HIS A 135 5.51 -24.52 0.17
N CYS A 136 5.23 -23.27 0.52
CA CYS A 136 6.23 -22.34 1.03
C CYS A 136 6.29 -22.34 2.56
N CYS A 137 5.15 -22.54 3.23
CA CYS A 137 5.04 -22.58 4.70
C CYS A 137 3.71 -23.22 5.13
N ASP A 138 3.61 -23.60 6.43
CA ASP A 138 2.43 -24.26 6.99
C ASP A 138 1.24 -23.31 7.22
N ASN A 139 1.46 -22.01 7.28
CA ASN A 139 0.38 -21.03 7.38
C ASN A 139 -0.34 -20.91 6.03
N ALA A 140 -1.62 -21.32 5.99
CA ALA A 140 -2.42 -21.39 4.76
C ALA A 140 -2.59 -20.02 4.06
N TYR A 141 -2.79 -18.95 4.82
CA TYR A 141 -3.00 -17.61 4.28
C TYR A 141 -1.72 -17.03 3.68
N VAL A 142 -0.60 -17.18 4.40
CA VAL A 142 0.72 -16.78 3.92
C VAL A 142 1.10 -17.59 2.69
N ASN A 143 0.90 -18.93 2.75
CA ASN A 143 1.19 -19.82 1.63
C ASN A 143 0.40 -19.44 0.37
N ALA A 144 -0.89 -19.10 0.50
CA ALA A 144 -1.73 -18.70 -0.62
C ALA A 144 -1.21 -17.41 -1.29
N VAL A 145 -0.77 -16.41 -0.50
CA VAL A 145 -0.17 -15.19 -1.04
C VAL A 145 1.15 -15.47 -1.75
N LEU A 146 2.05 -16.21 -1.11
CA LEU A 146 3.37 -16.53 -1.68
C LEU A 146 3.25 -17.32 -2.99
N TYR A 147 2.34 -18.30 -3.01
CA TYR A 147 2.06 -19.08 -4.21
C TYR A 147 1.50 -18.24 -5.34
N ASN A 148 0.50 -17.41 -5.07
CA ASN A 148 -0.08 -16.51 -6.06
C ASN A 148 0.99 -15.57 -6.66
N LYS A 149 1.82 -14.94 -5.81
CA LYS A 149 2.89 -14.05 -6.27
C LYS A 149 3.96 -14.77 -7.07
N LYS A 150 4.23 -16.03 -6.75
CA LYS A 150 5.15 -16.86 -7.51
C LYS A 150 4.65 -17.17 -8.93
N ILE A 151 3.34 -17.40 -9.09
CA ILE A 151 2.72 -17.60 -10.41
C ILE A 151 2.86 -16.32 -11.23
N ILE A 152 2.45 -15.18 -10.66
CA ILE A 152 2.52 -13.87 -11.34
C ILE A 152 3.97 -13.55 -11.74
N ALA A 153 4.93 -13.76 -10.83
CA ALA A 153 6.35 -13.54 -11.11
C ALA A 153 6.85 -14.41 -12.26
N LYS A 154 6.43 -15.70 -12.29
CA LYS A 154 6.80 -16.63 -13.36
C LYS A 154 6.25 -16.22 -14.72
N GLU A 155 5.01 -15.70 -14.79
CA GLU A 155 4.41 -15.17 -16.02
C GLU A 155 5.16 -13.94 -16.57
N MET A 156 5.90 -13.24 -15.70
CA MET A 156 6.69 -12.04 -16.03
C MET A 156 8.20 -12.32 -16.14
N ASP A 157 8.61 -13.61 -16.17
CA ASP A 157 10.00 -14.05 -16.17
C ASP A 157 10.84 -13.54 -14.98
N ILE A 158 10.18 -13.29 -13.83
CA ILE A 158 10.85 -12.84 -12.60
C ILE A 158 11.22 -14.04 -11.74
N LYS A 159 12.49 -14.17 -11.42
CA LYS A 159 13.00 -15.23 -10.52
C LYS A 159 12.71 -14.87 -9.06
N ILE A 160 11.78 -15.55 -8.43
CA ILE A 160 11.46 -15.33 -7.02
C ILE A 160 11.98 -16.47 -6.13
N THR A 161 12.62 -16.13 -5.02
CA THR A 161 13.19 -17.06 -4.04
C THR A 161 12.61 -16.76 -2.67
N TYR A 162 12.12 -17.81 -1.98
CA TYR A 162 11.57 -17.73 -0.63
C TYR A 162 12.41 -18.53 0.36
N ASN A 163 12.71 -17.93 1.51
CA ASN A 163 13.27 -18.59 2.69
C ASN A 163 12.40 -18.22 3.89
N ILE A 164 11.45 -19.11 4.23
CA ILE A 164 10.37 -18.81 5.17
C ILE A 164 10.51 -19.68 6.41
N MET A 165 10.65 -19.06 7.56
CA MET A 165 10.60 -19.69 8.88
C MET A 165 9.55 -18.97 9.70
N LEU A 166 8.36 -19.58 9.81
CA LEU A 166 7.25 -19.09 10.63
C LEU A 166 7.04 -20.01 11.83
N PRO A 167 6.57 -19.48 12.97
CA PRO A 167 6.15 -20.32 14.08
C PRO A 167 4.91 -21.16 13.69
N ARG A 168 4.68 -22.27 14.40
CA ARG A 168 3.53 -23.14 14.14
C ARG A 168 2.22 -22.50 14.59
N GLU A 169 2.27 -21.73 15.67
CA GLU A 169 1.14 -20.97 16.21
C GLU A 169 1.34 -19.51 15.84
N ASP A 170 0.37 -18.89 15.20
CA ASP A 170 0.45 -17.54 14.69
C ASP A 170 -0.37 -16.64 15.63
N GLU A 171 0.28 -15.79 16.41
CA GLU A 171 -0.35 -14.82 17.30
C GLU A 171 -0.71 -13.51 16.57
N LEU A 172 -0.24 -13.36 15.32
CA LEU A 172 -0.61 -12.24 14.48
C LEU A 172 -2.04 -12.44 13.97
N ASP A 173 -2.73 -11.34 13.76
CA ASP A 173 -4.01 -11.39 13.05
C ASP A 173 -3.83 -12.11 11.71
N VAL A 174 -4.67 -13.09 11.47
CA VAL A 174 -4.61 -14.02 10.32
C VAL A 174 -4.44 -13.30 8.98
N ILE A 175 -4.88 -12.05 8.87
CA ILE A 175 -4.86 -11.25 7.64
C ILE A 175 -3.67 -10.28 7.60
N ASP A 176 -3.11 -9.88 8.71
CA ASP A 176 -2.11 -8.80 8.75
C ASP A 176 -0.80 -9.19 8.06
N LEU A 177 -0.21 -10.35 8.41
CA LEU A 177 1.00 -10.82 7.77
C LEU A 177 0.82 -11.08 6.25
N PRO A 178 -0.24 -11.78 5.80
CA PRO A 178 -0.56 -11.88 4.38
C PRO A 178 -0.70 -10.53 3.69
N THR A 179 -1.29 -9.52 4.34
CA THR A 179 -1.45 -8.17 3.78
C THR A 179 -0.10 -7.47 3.62
N VAL A 180 0.80 -7.58 4.60
CA VAL A 180 2.16 -7.06 4.51
C VAL A 180 2.88 -7.70 3.32
N LEU A 181 2.89 -9.03 3.24
CA LEU A 181 3.55 -9.77 2.16
C LEU A 181 2.97 -9.46 0.78
N PHE A 182 1.65 -9.34 0.69
CA PHE A 182 0.98 -8.97 -0.55
C PHE A 182 1.48 -7.60 -1.06
N ASN A 183 1.57 -6.60 -0.19
CA ASN A 183 1.98 -5.24 -0.56
C ASN A 183 3.46 -5.16 -0.98
N ILE A 184 4.36 -5.74 -0.18
CA ILE A 184 5.79 -5.68 -0.50
C ILE A 184 6.13 -6.46 -1.77
N LEU A 185 5.49 -7.63 -1.98
CA LEU A 185 5.72 -8.43 -3.19
C LEU A 185 5.09 -7.79 -4.44
N ASP A 186 3.94 -7.12 -4.33
CA ASP A 186 3.37 -6.36 -5.45
C ASP A 186 4.30 -5.22 -5.88
N ASN A 187 4.86 -4.50 -4.92
CA ASN A 187 5.83 -3.45 -5.20
C ASN A 187 7.09 -4.02 -5.87
N ALA A 188 7.60 -5.15 -5.36
CA ALA A 188 8.77 -5.82 -5.90
C ALA A 188 8.56 -6.32 -7.35
N ILE A 189 7.42 -6.94 -7.63
CA ILE A 189 7.08 -7.43 -8.97
C ILE A 189 7.01 -6.26 -9.95
N ARG A 190 6.37 -5.15 -9.58
CA ARG A 190 6.31 -3.96 -10.43
C ARG A 190 7.68 -3.34 -10.69
N ALA A 191 8.52 -3.23 -9.66
CA ALA A 191 9.88 -2.70 -9.82
C ALA A 191 10.73 -3.57 -10.76
N CYS A 192 10.59 -4.91 -10.68
CA CYS A 192 11.31 -5.84 -11.53
C CYS A 192 10.85 -5.84 -12.99
N GLN A 193 9.64 -5.38 -13.31
CA GLN A 193 9.14 -5.40 -14.71
C GLN A 193 10.03 -4.62 -15.67
N ASN A 194 10.57 -3.49 -15.21
CA ASN A 194 11.37 -2.56 -16.00
C ASN A 194 12.89 -2.70 -15.74
N SER A 195 13.30 -3.70 -14.96
CA SER A 195 14.68 -3.98 -14.63
C SER A 195 15.28 -5.00 -15.61
N ASP A 196 16.57 -4.87 -15.93
CA ASP A 196 17.32 -5.83 -16.73
C ASP A 196 17.50 -7.16 -15.97
N ASP A 197 17.83 -7.07 -14.67
CA ASP A 197 17.88 -8.22 -13.77
C ASP A 197 16.54 -8.39 -13.07
N LYS A 198 15.88 -9.53 -13.30
CA LYS A 198 14.55 -9.82 -12.76
C LYS A 198 14.62 -10.82 -11.62
N TYR A 199 14.84 -10.33 -10.40
CA TYR A 199 14.86 -11.20 -9.22
C TYR A 199 14.17 -10.57 -8.01
N ILE A 200 13.59 -11.43 -7.17
CA ILE A 200 13.02 -11.09 -5.86
C ILE A 200 13.49 -12.15 -4.86
N ASN A 201 14.10 -11.72 -3.76
CA ASN A 201 14.47 -12.57 -2.64
C ASN A 201 13.67 -12.15 -1.41
N LEU A 202 12.93 -13.09 -0.82
CA LEU A 202 12.17 -12.87 0.40
C LEU A 202 12.66 -13.82 1.48
N GLN A 203 13.02 -13.28 2.63
CA GLN A 203 13.34 -14.02 3.83
C GLN A 203 12.40 -13.63 4.95
N ILE A 204 11.84 -14.62 5.62
CA ILE A 204 11.06 -14.43 6.85
C ILE A 204 11.72 -15.29 7.92
N LYS A 205 12.09 -14.68 9.03
CA LYS A 205 12.72 -15.35 10.17
C LYS A 205 11.96 -15.01 11.44
N TYR A 206 11.66 -16.03 12.22
CA TYR A 206 11.12 -15.88 13.56
C TYR A 206 12.20 -16.15 14.59
N ASN A 207 12.33 -15.28 15.56
CA ASN A 207 13.24 -15.40 16.70
C ASN A 207 12.50 -14.97 17.97
N GLN A 208 11.99 -15.93 18.69
CA GLN A 208 11.29 -15.89 20.01
C GLN A 208 10.41 -14.65 20.32
N GLN A 209 10.83 -13.45 19.96
CA GLN A 209 10.12 -12.19 20.24
C GLN A 209 9.80 -11.37 19.00
N TYR A 210 10.45 -11.68 17.88
CA TYR A 210 10.32 -10.86 16.67
C TYR A 210 10.17 -11.70 15.42
N LEU A 211 9.27 -11.28 14.56
CA LEU A 211 9.18 -11.73 13.18
C LEU A 211 9.88 -10.71 12.29
N SER A 212 10.97 -11.11 11.66
CA SER A 212 11.71 -10.27 10.73
C SER A 212 11.43 -10.70 9.29
N ILE A 213 11.09 -9.72 8.45
CA ILE A 213 10.85 -9.87 7.04
C ILE A 213 11.89 -9.03 6.31
N TYR A 214 12.70 -9.66 5.50
CA TYR A 214 13.66 -9.03 4.62
C TYR A 214 13.31 -9.35 3.17
N GLN A 215 13.19 -8.33 2.36
CA GLN A 215 12.92 -8.49 0.94
C GLN A 215 13.89 -7.62 0.15
N LYS A 216 14.50 -8.21 -0.89
CA LYS A 216 15.36 -7.52 -1.84
C LYS A 216 14.92 -7.87 -3.25
N ASN A 217 14.78 -6.85 -4.09
CA ASN A 217 14.43 -7.03 -5.50
C ASN A 217 15.26 -6.13 -6.40
N ALA A 218 15.40 -6.55 -7.64
CA ALA A 218 15.96 -5.68 -8.67
C ALA A 218 15.10 -4.42 -8.84
N ASN A 219 15.74 -3.30 -9.11
CA ASN A 219 15.11 -2.02 -9.36
C ASN A 219 15.59 -1.45 -10.70
N SER A 220 14.84 -0.56 -11.30
CA SER A 220 15.19 0.12 -12.55
C SER A 220 15.33 1.61 -12.28
N LEU A 221 16.37 2.22 -12.86
CA LEU A 221 16.55 3.67 -12.85
C LEU A 221 15.48 4.46 -13.61
N LYS A 222 14.70 3.79 -14.44
CA LYS A 222 13.57 4.42 -15.14
C LYS A 222 12.43 4.61 -14.13
N LYS A 223 12.40 5.77 -13.47
CA LYS A 223 11.19 6.22 -12.77
C LYS A 223 10.09 6.28 -13.79
N GLU A 224 9.13 5.37 -13.69
CA GLU A 224 7.86 5.56 -14.39
C GLU A 224 7.29 6.91 -13.93
N GLU A 225 6.80 7.71 -14.88
CA GLU A 225 6.00 8.88 -14.56
C GLU A 225 4.91 8.44 -13.58
N GLU A 226 4.90 9.05 -12.41
CA GLU A 226 3.94 8.78 -11.33
C GLU A 226 2.53 8.75 -11.95
N ILE A 227 1.97 7.56 -12.09
CA ILE A 227 0.54 7.42 -12.36
C ILE A 227 -0.15 7.98 -11.11
N GLN A 228 -0.55 9.25 -11.20
CA GLN A 228 -1.23 9.98 -10.15
C GLN A 228 -2.43 9.17 -9.65
N GLY A 229 -2.43 8.79 -8.39
CA GLY A 229 -3.65 8.44 -7.68
C GLY A 229 -3.64 7.19 -6.78
N LEU A 230 -2.75 6.22 -6.96
CA LEU A 230 -2.79 4.97 -6.17
C LEU A 230 -1.39 4.49 -5.70
N HIS A 231 -0.31 5.16 -6.08
CA HIS A 231 1.06 4.84 -5.67
C HIS A 231 1.34 5.38 -4.25
N GLY A 232 1.94 4.54 -3.42
CA GLY A 232 2.34 4.89 -2.04
C GLY A 232 1.41 4.40 -0.94
N TYR A 233 0.18 3.98 -1.24
CA TYR A 233 -0.73 3.49 -0.19
C TYR A 233 -0.36 2.10 0.32
N GLY A 234 0.24 1.26 -0.51
CA GLY A 234 0.65 -0.09 -0.13
C GLY A 234 1.67 -0.09 1.02
N LEU A 235 2.69 0.76 0.95
CA LEU A 235 3.69 0.91 2.00
C LEU A 235 3.09 1.54 3.27
N LYS A 236 2.16 2.50 3.14
CA LYS A 236 1.44 3.07 4.30
C LYS A 236 0.60 2.03 5.04
N ILE A 237 -0.05 1.12 4.31
CA ILE A 237 -0.77 -0.01 4.92
C ILE A 237 0.19 -0.91 5.68
N VAL A 238 1.39 -1.17 5.13
CA VAL A 238 2.42 -1.92 5.82
C VAL A 238 2.87 -1.21 7.09
N GLU A 239 3.15 0.09 7.03
CA GLU A 239 3.55 0.93 8.18
C GLU A 239 2.48 0.92 9.29
N GLU A 240 1.19 1.02 8.94
CA GLU A 240 0.09 0.93 9.90
C GLU A 240 0.02 -0.44 10.58
N ILE A 241 0.17 -1.54 9.82
CA ILE A 241 0.18 -2.88 10.39
C ILE A 241 1.41 -3.07 11.28
N VAL A 242 2.59 -2.64 10.82
CA VAL A 242 3.84 -2.73 11.60
C VAL A 242 3.71 -1.98 12.93
N SER A 243 3.13 -0.78 12.91
CA SER A 243 2.87 0.03 14.12
C SER A 243 1.91 -0.66 15.09
N LYS A 244 0.92 -1.43 14.60
CA LYS A 244 0.00 -2.21 15.44
C LYS A 244 0.73 -3.26 16.30
N TYR A 245 1.88 -3.74 15.84
CA TYR A 245 2.70 -4.75 16.51
C TYR A 245 3.98 -4.16 17.13
N ASP A 246 4.01 -2.88 17.48
CA ASP A 246 5.17 -2.18 18.02
C ASP A 246 6.45 -2.45 17.22
N GLY A 247 6.29 -2.59 15.89
CA GLY A 247 7.34 -2.97 14.97
C GLY A 247 8.02 -1.78 14.32
N ILE A 248 9.00 -2.10 13.47
CA ILE A 248 9.78 -1.12 12.71
C ILE A 248 9.85 -1.58 11.25
N CYS A 249 9.74 -0.66 10.31
CA CYS A 249 9.99 -0.91 8.89
C CYS A 249 10.91 0.14 8.31
N THR A 250 11.82 -0.29 7.43
CA THR A 250 12.72 0.57 6.68
C THR A 250 12.71 0.20 5.22
N TRP A 251 12.80 1.20 4.37
CA TRP A 251 12.82 1.10 2.92
C TRP A 251 14.09 1.74 2.41
N GLU A 252 14.90 1.00 1.66
CA GLU A 252 16.15 1.49 1.10
C GLU A 252 16.10 1.35 -0.43
N ASP A 253 16.10 2.50 -1.10
CA ASP A 253 16.07 2.59 -2.56
C ASP A 253 17.49 2.81 -3.08
N HIS A 254 18.06 1.80 -3.72
CA HIS A 254 19.37 1.83 -4.34
C HIS A 254 19.21 1.86 -5.87
N VAL A 255 20.31 2.18 -6.56
CA VAL A 255 20.31 2.31 -8.03
C VAL A 255 19.84 1.03 -8.73
N ASP A 256 20.35 -0.13 -8.28
CA ASP A 256 20.14 -1.42 -8.95
C ASP A 256 19.16 -2.33 -8.21
N TYR A 257 18.82 -2.02 -6.97
CA TYR A 257 17.95 -2.83 -6.15
C TYR A 257 17.20 -2.01 -5.10
N PHE A 258 16.11 -2.56 -4.60
CA PHE A 258 15.33 -2.03 -3.48
C PHE A 258 15.32 -3.03 -2.34
N GLU A 259 15.45 -2.56 -1.11
CA GLU A 259 15.39 -3.37 0.11
C GLU A 259 14.27 -2.93 1.03
N SER A 260 13.54 -3.91 1.55
CA SER A 260 12.54 -3.75 2.61
C SER A 260 12.97 -4.56 3.83
N LYS A 261 13.03 -3.91 4.98
CA LYS A 261 13.33 -4.54 6.27
C LYS A 261 12.19 -4.23 7.21
N ILE A 262 11.48 -5.26 7.66
CA ILE A 262 10.32 -5.15 8.54
C ILE A 262 10.56 -6.05 9.73
N MET A 263 10.29 -5.54 10.92
CA MET A 263 10.37 -6.29 12.15
C MET A 263 9.09 -6.07 12.94
N LEU A 264 8.38 -7.14 13.25
CA LEU A 264 7.16 -7.14 14.04
C LEU A 264 7.46 -7.76 15.41
N LYS A 265 6.99 -7.14 16.48
CA LYS A 265 7.09 -7.73 17.80
C LYS A 265 6.02 -8.81 17.93
N TYR A 266 6.47 -10.02 18.20
CA TYR A 266 5.61 -11.15 18.47
C TYR A 266 5.28 -11.14 19.97
N LYS A 267 4.03 -11.13 20.34
CA LYS A 267 3.64 -11.24 21.75
C LYS A 267 3.85 -12.69 22.19
N GLU A 268 4.71 -12.93 23.18
CA GLU A 268 4.68 -14.17 23.92
C GLU A 268 3.33 -14.25 24.66
N GLY A 269 2.58 -15.35 24.44
CA GLY A 269 1.36 -15.67 25.17
C GLY A 269 1.64 -15.93 26.64
#